data_81280a0f4390d4b4d334c2413908a88b
#
_entry.id   81280a0f4390d4b4d334c2413908a88b
#
_cell.length_a   1.000
_cell.length_b   1.000
_cell.length_c   1.000
_cell.angle_alpha   90.00
_cell.angle_beta   90.00
_cell.angle_gamma   90.00
#
_symmetry.space_group_name_H-M   'P 1'
#
loop_
_entity.id
_entity.type
_entity.pdbx_description
1 polymer ?
#
loop_
_entity_poly.entity_id
_entity_poly.type
_entity_poly.pdbx_seq_one_letter_code
_entity_poly.pdbx_strand_id
1 'polypeptide(L)'
;MNQTAEKPVLVSVQNLHKNYGDLAAVRGLSFDIFQGEVFGLLGPNGAGKTTTIEIIEGLRQPDGGRVRVCGLDPAQESMSLKERIGAQLQSTVLPDKMRVDEALRLFAGFYRRSASVEALLERFGLKEKRHTFFEKLSGGQKQRLALALALVNEPEMVLLDEPTVGLDPQLRRDIYALIERFRSEGRTVLLTTHYIEEAERLCDRVAIMDRGQLVALGTPRELITRSGQGTRLELRLAKPVGLERLKVIDGVIDCHEAEGAYFLRAQPPAVTIAALVRFLEADDNALVDLHIARPSLEDVFVEMTGRRMEA
;
A
#
# COMPACT_ATOMS: atom_id res chain seq x y z
N MET A 1 -14.34 24.81 17.92
CA MET A 1 -12.96 24.40 18.20
C MET A 1 -13.00 22.87 18.40
N ASN A 2 -12.87 22.09 17.31
CA ASN A 2 -12.74 20.65 17.43
C ASN A 2 -11.25 20.37 17.70
N GLN A 3 -10.91 20.03 18.93
CA GLN A 3 -9.67 19.33 19.23
C GLN A 3 -9.79 17.95 18.55
N THR A 4 -9.18 17.79 17.41
CA THR A 4 -8.86 16.46 16.86
C THR A 4 -7.94 15.82 17.89
N ALA A 5 -8.48 14.93 18.73
CA ALA A 5 -7.67 14.13 19.64
C ALA A 5 -6.63 13.42 18.78
N GLU A 6 -5.36 13.68 19.06
CA GLU A 6 -4.26 13.00 18.37
C GLU A 6 -4.44 11.50 18.60
N LYS A 7 -4.54 10.73 17.51
CA LYS A 7 -4.66 9.28 17.61
C LYS A 7 -3.41 8.74 18.30
N PRO A 8 -3.52 7.79 19.23
CA PRO A 8 -2.36 7.21 19.88
C PRO A 8 -1.45 6.49 18.88
N VAL A 9 -0.14 6.60 19.10
CA VAL A 9 0.87 5.88 18.31
C VAL A 9 0.85 4.41 18.74
N LEU A 10 0.58 3.52 17.78
CA LEU A 10 0.59 2.07 18.00
C LEU A 10 1.93 1.43 17.64
N VAL A 11 2.58 1.93 16.57
CA VAL A 11 3.93 1.53 16.17
C VAL A 11 4.81 2.75 16.07
N SER A 12 5.99 2.71 16.69
CA SER A 12 7.02 3.75 16.53
C SER A 12 8.32 3.08 16.09
N VAL A 13 8.84 3.53 14.96
CA VAL A 13 10.12 3.12 14.38
C VAL A 13 11.04 4.33 14.37
N GLN A 14 12.21 4.22 15.02
CA GLN A 14 13.16 5.31 15.18
C GLN A 14 14.54 4.88 14.74
N ASN A 15 15.04 5.50 13.67
CA ASN A 15 16.39 5.31 13.13
C ASN A 15 16.74 3.81 12.94
N LEU A 16 15.81 3.05 12.39
CA LEU A 16 15.94 1.60 12.22
C LEU A 16 17.03 1.26 11.19
N HIS A 17 17.94 0.36 11.56
CA HIS A 17 18.98 -0.17 10.69
C HIS A 17 18.96 -1.68 10.66
N LYS A 18 19.19 -2.24 9.45
CA LYS A 18 19.40 -3.68 9.25
C LYS A 18 20.34 -3.95 8.09
N ASN A 19 21.36 -4.78 8.36
CA ASN A 19 22.33 -5.21 7.36
C ASN A 19 22.32 -6.74 7.20
N TYR A 20 22.65 -7.20 6.01
CA TYR A 20 22.91 -8.61 5.69
C TYR A 20 24.28 -8.68 5.00
N GLY A 21 25.32 -8.94 5.78
CA GLY A 21 26.69 -8.77 5.31
C GLY A 21 26.91 -7.33 4.86
N ASP A 22 27.32 -7.13 3.63
CA ASP A 22 27.59 -5.81 3.05
C ASP A 22 26.32 -5.09 2.56
N LEU A 23 25.18 -5.78 2.52
CA LEU A 23 23.91 -5.20 2.06
C LEU A 23 23.20 -4.50 3.23
N ALA A 24 23.14 -3.18 3.19
CA ALA A 24 22.33 -2.39 4.11
C ALA A 24 20.85 -2.39 3.63
N ALA A 25 20.04 -3.31 4.16
CA ALA A 25 18.64 -3.49 3.77
C ALA A 25 17.70 -2.41 4.34
N VAL A 26 18.04 -1.85 5.52
CA VAL A 26 17.31 -0.72 6.13
C VAL A 26 18.34 0.27 6.66
N ARG A 27 18.15 1.57 6.35
CA ARG A 27 19.15 2.63 6.55
C ARG A 27 18.54 3.84 7.26
N GLY A 28 18.31 3.73 8.58
CA GLY A 28 17.85 4.85 9.39
C GLY A 28 16.35 5.19 9.20
N LEU A 29 15.52 4.18 9.01
CA LEU A 29 14.09 4.34 8.79
C LEU A 29 13.39 4.86 10.05
N SER A 30 12.56 5.91 9.93
CA SER A 30 11.79 6.47 11.04
C SER A 30 10.37 6.83 10.60
N PHE A 31 9.37 6.29 11.30
CA PHE A 31 7.95 6.60 11.10
C PHE A 31 7.12 6.11 12.29
N ASP A 32 5.92 6.66 12.42
CA ASP A 32 4.92 6.22 13.38
C ASP A 32 3.66 5.74 12.66
N ILE A 33 2.99 4.73 13.23
CA ILE A 33 1.67 4.24 12.80
C ILE A 33 0.69 4.53 13.93
N PHE A 34 -0.43 5.19 13.59
CA PHE A 34 -1.45 5.55 14.54
C PHE A 34 -2.53 4.49 14.66
N GLN A 35 -3.17 4.41 15.81
CA GLN A 35 -4.25 3.46 16.04
C GLN A 35 -5.43 3.69 15.07
N GLY A 36 -5.92 2.62 14.46
CA GLY A 36 -7.08 2.62 13.56
C GLY A 36 -6.80 3.19 12.17
N GLU A 37 -5.52 3.31 11.75
CA GLU A 37 -5.19 3.63 10.37
C GLU A 37 -4.76 2.40 9.56
N VAL A 38 -4.93 2.50 8.26
CA VAL A 38 -4.28 1.61 7.28
C VAL A 38 -3.01 2.31 6.81
N PHE A 39 -1.86 1.77 7.17
CA PHE A 39 -0.54 2.32 6.84
C PHE A 39 0.15 1.44 5.80
N GLY A 40 0.62 2.04 4.71
CA GLY A 40 1.30 1.35 3.62
C GLY A 40 2.81 1.56 3.63
N LEU A 41 3.59 0.48 3.51
CA LEU A 41 4.98 0.53 3.08
C LEU A 41 5.04 0.27 1.59
N LEU A 42 5.20 1.31 0.78
CA LEU A 42 5.24 1.26 -0.68
C LEU A 42 6.69 1.31 -1.16
N GLY A 43 7.03 0.48 -2.12
CA GLY A 43 8.35 0.53 -2.76
C GLY A 43 8.65 -0.69 -3.62
N PRO A 44 9.67 -0.65 -4.48
CA PRO A 44 10.06 -1.76 -5.34
C PRO A 44 10.55 -2.97 -4.53
N ASN A 45 10.75 -4.08 -5.24
CA ASN A 45 11.37 -5.26 -4.64
C ASN A 45 12.80 -4.90 -4.19
N GLY A 46 13.17 -5.38 -2.99
CA GLY A 46 14.46 -5.03 -2.37
C GLY A 46 14.52 -3.64 -1.70
N ALA A 47 13.42 -2.89 -1.61
CA ALA A 47 13.38 -1.61 -0.90
C ALA A 47 13.50 -1.72 0.63
N GLY A 48 13.44 -2.93 1.21
CA GLY A 48 13.53 -3.18 2.65
C GLY A 48 12.17 -3.35 3.35
N LYS A 49 11.06 -3.43 2.62
CA LYS A 49 9.70 -3.56 3.16
C LYS A 49 9.53 -4.81 4.04
N THR A 50 9.80 -6.00 3.48
CA THR A 50 9.71 -7.28 4.21
C THR A 50 10.63 -7.31 5.41
N THR A 51 11.87 -6.82 5.31
CA THR A 51 12.78 -6.72 6.45
C THR A 51 12.20 -5.83 7.56
N THR A 52 11.57 -4.71 7.19
CA THR A 52 10.97 -3.79 8.15
C THR A 52 9.78 -4.42 8.85
N ILE A 53 8.88 -5.10 8.11
CA ILE A 53 7.70 -5.75 8.71
C ILE A 53 8.11 -6.92 9.60
N GLU A 54 9.10 -7.74 9.21
CA GLU A 54 9.64 -8.84 10.03
C GLU A 54 10.24 -8.34 11.37
N ILE A 55 10.87 -7.16 11.37
CA ILE A 55 11.37 -6.55 12.61
C ILE A 55 10.20 -6.06 13.49
N ILE A 56 9.18 -5.47 12.90
CA ILE A 56 7.96 -5.03 13.61
C ILE A 56 7.23 -6.23 14.22
N GLU A 57 7.23 -7.39 13.54
CA GLU A 57 6.64 -8.65 14.01
C GLU A 57 7.47 -9.34 15.11
N GLY A 58 8.72 -8.90 15.34
CA GLY A 58 9.65 -9.56 16.24
C GLY A 58 10.22 -10.88 15.70
N LEU A 59 10.13 -11.11 14.39
CA LEU A 59 10.74 -12.26 13.71
C LEU A 59 12.22 -12.02 13.42
N ARG A 60 12.65 -10.76 13.42
CA ARG A 60 14.01 -10.36 13.10
C ARG A 60 14.49 -9.26 14.07
N GLN A 61 15.75 -9.33 14.47
CA GLN A 61 16.35 -8.30 15.30
C GLN A 61 16.94 -7.18 14.44
N PRO A 62 16.74 -5.90 14.81
CA PRO A 62 17.43 -4.78 14.20
C PRO A 62 18.93 -4.76 14.56
N ASP A 63 19.75 -4.13 13.74
CA ASP A 63 21.16 -3.88 14.05
C ASP A 63 21.36 -2.50 14.71
N GLY A 64 20.34 -1.64 14.62
CA GLY A 64 20.33 -0.33 15.26
C GLY A 64 18.96 0.34 15.22
N GLY A 65 18.81 1.38 16.00
CA GLY A 65 17.54 2.08 16.17
C GLY A 65 16.66 1.49 17.27
N ARG A 66 15.41 1.93 17.31
CA ARG A 66 14.40 1.46 18.28
C ARG A 66 13.07 1.21 17.59
N VAL A 67 12.42 0.12 17.95
CA VAL A 67 11.05 -0.20 17.51
C VAL A 67 10.17 -0.44 18.74
N ARG A 68 8.97 0.12 18.72
CA ARG A 68 7.92 -0.16 19.69
C ARG A 68 6.64 -0.49 18.95
N VAL A 69 5.99 -1.58 19.34
CA VAL A 69 4.73 -2.05 18.75
C VAL A 69 3.75 -2.36 19.88
N CYS A 70 2.60 -1.72 19.89
CA CYS A 70 1.64 -1.82 20.99
C CYS A 70 2.28 -1.52 22.37
N GLY A 71 3.30 -0.64 22.42
CA GLY A 71 4.05 -0.33 23.64
C GLY A 71 5.16 -1.32 24.00
N LEU A 72 5.28 -2.46 23.30
CA LEU A 72 6.24 -3.52 23.54
C LEU A 72 7.47 -3.40 22.64
N ASP A 73 8.58 -3.97 23.05
CA ASP A 73 9.80 -4.12 22.24
C ASP A 73 9.76 -5.47 21.51
N PRO A 74 9.63 -5.49 20.17
CA PRO A 74 9.53 -6.74 19.41
C PRO A 74 10.73 -7.67 19.60
N ALA A 75 11.91 -7.12 19.84
CA ALA A 75 13.14 -7.92 20.00
C ALA A 75 13.23 -8.61 21.37
N GLN A 76 12.56 -8.08 22.39
CA GLN A 76 12.64 -8.56 23.78
C GLN A 76 11.35 -9.22 24.23
N GLU A 77 10.20 -8.74 23.76
CA GLU A 77 8.87 -9.11 24.25
C GLU A 77 8.01 -9.79 23.15
N SER A 78 8.66 -10.56 22.25
CA SER A 78 8.00 -11.11 21.05
C SER A 78 6.80 -12.00 21.37
N MET A 79 6.80 -12.75 22.48
CA MET A 79 5.67 -13.60 22.87
C MET A 79 4.45 -12.76 23.27
N SER A 80 4.64 -11.72 24.07
CA SER A 80 3.57 -10.80 24.46
C SER A 80 3.04 -10.01 23.26
N LEU A 81 3.93 -9.66 22.33
CA LEU A 81 3.56 -8.97 21.09
C LEU A 81 2.67 -9.86 20.20
N LYS A 82 3.00 -11.16 20.04
CA LYS A 82 2.23 -12.10 19.22
C LYS A 82 0.79 -12.29 19.71
N GLU A 83 0.50 -12.08 20.98
CA GLU A 83 -0.88 -12.06 21.48
C GLU A 83 -1.69 -10.84 20.98
N ARG A 84 -1.03 -9.76 20.55
CA ARG A 84 -1.65 -8.48 20.20
C ARG A 84 -1.65 -8.19 18.70
N ILE A 85 -0.79 -8.85 17.94
CA ILE A 85 -0.69 -8.68 16.49
C ILE A 85 -1.12 -9.94 15.75
N GLY A 86 -1.65 -9.77 14.54
CA GLY A 86 -1.89 -10.84 13.59
C GLY A 86 -1.06 -10.59 12.35
N ALA A 87 -0.35 -11.60 11.87
CA ALA A 87 0.53 -11.47 10.72
C ALA A 87 0.15 -12.45 9.61
N GLN A 88 0.04 -11.94 8.39
CA GLN A 88 0.00 -12.75 7.19
C GLN A 88 1.32 -12.55 6.46
N LEU A 89 2.15 -13.57 6.48
CA LEU A 89 3.43 -13.60 5.77
C LEU A 89 3.22 -13.81 4.26
N GLN A 90 4.21 -13.44 3.47
CA GLN A 90 4.20 -13.57 2.01
C GLN A 90 3.85 -14.99 1.53
N SER A 91 4.27 -16.02 2.26
CA SER A 91 3.90 -17.41 1.99
C SER A 91 3.44 -18.11 3.27
N THR A 92 2.19 -18.57 3.27
CA THR A 92 1.68 -19.42 4.34
C THR A 92 1.72 -20.87 3.85
N VAL A 93 2.60 -21.67 4.47
CA VAL A 93 2.72 -23.10 4.17
C VAL A 93 2.19 -23.88 5.36
N LEU A 94 1.17 -24.71 5.12
CA LEU A 94 0.62 -25.64 6.08
C LEU A 94 0.85 -27.09 5.58
N PRO A 95 0.84 -28.08 6.44
CA PRO A 95 0.88 -29.48 6.01
C PRO A 95 -0.24 -29.81 5.01
N ASP A 96 0.10 -30.46 3.91
CA ASP A 96 -0.81 -30.73 2.80
C ASP A 96 -2.13 -31.37 3.21
N LYS A 97 -2.07 -32.33 4.14
CA LYS A 97 -3.23 -33.07 4.67
C LYS A 97 -3.87 -32.43 5.91
N MET A 98 -3.51 -31.20 6.24
CA MET A 98 -4.20 -30.44 7.31
C MET A 98 -5.51 -29.89 6.76
N ARG A 99 -6.59 -30.04 7.50
CA ARG A 99 -7.91 -29.48 7.16
C ARG A 99 -8.00 -28.02 7.57
N VAL A 100 -8.88 -27.28 6.91
CA VAL A 100 -9.10 -25.85 7.20
C VAL A 100 -9.46 -25.63 8.68
N ASP A 101 -10.39 -26.41 9.23
CA ASP A 101 -10.80 -26.27 10.63
C ASP A 101 -9.73 -26.75 11.62
N GLU A 102 -8.93 -27.73 11.24
CA GLU A 102 -7.78 -28.18 12.04
C GLU A 102 -6.72 -27.09 12.14
N ALA A 103 -6.42 -26.42 11.03
CA ALA A 103 -5.49 -25.29 11.03
C ALA A 103 -5.99 -24.15 11.93
N LEU A 104 -7.24 -23.74 11.80
CA LEU A 104 -7.81 -22.68 12.63
C LEU A 104 -7.81 -23.06 14.14
N ARG A 105 -8.16 -24.31 14.49
CA ARG A 105 -8.11 -24.77 15.87
C ARG A 105 -6.70 -24.84 16.43
N LEU A 106 -5.74 -25.32 15.60
CA LEU A 106 -4.33 -25.38 15.99
C LEU A 106 -3.81 -23.98 16.34
N PHE A 107 -4.04 -23.03 15.45
CA PHE A 107 -3.58 -21.66 15.68
C PHE A 107 -4.33 -20.99 16.85
N ALA A 108 -5.63 -21.22 16.99
CA ALA A 108 -6.39 -20.75 18.16
C ALA A 108 -5.81 -21.26 19.48
N GLY A 109 -5.27 -22.48 19.50
CA GLY A 109 -4.65 -23.08 20.68
C GLY A 109 -3.32 -22.44 21.10
N PHE A 110 -2.69 -21.61 20.27
CA PHE A 110 -1.47 -20.89 20.64
C PHE A 110 -1.73 -19.61 21.44
N TYR A 111 -2.96 -19.12 21.48
CA TYR A 111 -3.32 -17.85 22.06
C TYR A 111 -4.23 -18.02 23.29
N ARG A 112 -4.09 -17.11 24.25
CA ARG A 112 -4.96 -17.08 25.45
C ARG A 112 -6.40 -16.71 25.12
N ARG A 113 -6.59 -15.89 24.10
CA ARG A 113 -7.88 -15.51 23.55
C ARG A 113 -7.88 -15.76 22.05
N SER A 114 -8.97 -16.31 21.56
CA SER A 114 -9.12 -16.58 20.13
C SER A 114 -10.56 -16.37 19.68
N ALA A 115 -10.69 -15.97 18.42
CA ALA A 115 -11.97 -15.91 17.74
C ALA A 115 -12.58 -17.31 17.58
N SER A 116 -13.89 -17.37 17.52
CA SER A 116 -14.59 -18.62 17.19
C SER A 116 -14.19 -19.10 15.79
N VAL A 117 -13.80 -20.38 15.69
CA VAL A 117 -13.50 -21.02 14.40
C VAL A 117 -14.69 -20.91 13.44
N GLU A 118 -15.91 -21.04 13.93
CA GLU A 118 -17.13 -20.88 13.13
C GLU A 118 -17.26 -19.47 12.54
N ALA A 119 -17.00 -18.46 13.38
CA ALA A 119 -17.04 -17.05 12.94
C ALA A 119 -15.97 -16.76 11.89
N LEU A 120 -14.77 -17.33 12.02
CA LEU A 120 -13.70 -17.18 11.03
C LEU A 120 -14.04 -17.89 9.72
N LEU A 121 -14.57 -19.13 9.78
CA LEU A 121 -14.99 -19.86 8.59
C LEU A 121 -16.08 -19.09 7.81
N GLU A 122 -17.02 -18.50 8.53
CA GLU A 122 -18.09 -17.69 7.92
C GLU A 122 -17.56 -16.39 7.33
N ARG A 123 -16.77 -15.64 8.12
CA ARG A 123 -16.19 -14.34 7.73
C ARG A 123 -15.35 -14.43 6.46
N PHE A 124 -14.59 -15.52 6.29
CA PHE A 124 -13.70 -15.74 5.16
C PHE A 124 -14.28 -16.60 4.03
N GLY A 125 -15.59 -16.99 4.14
CA GLY A 125 -16.24 -17.80 3.12
C GLY A 125 -15.64 -19.20 2.97
N LEU A 126 -15.16 -19.79 4.07
CA LEU A 126 -14.50 -21.10 4.12
C LEU A 126 -15.40 -22.20 4.70
N LYS A 127 -16.65 -21.90 5.03
CA LYS A 127 -17.58 -22.82 5.73
C LYS A 127 -17.76 -24.15 4.98
N GLU A 128 -17.95 -24.10 3.67
CA GLU A 128 -18.09 -25.29 2.82
C GLU A 128 -16.77 -26.05 2.62
N LYS A 129 -15.64 -25.39 2.88
CA LYS A 129 -14.29 -25.95 2.78
C LYS A 129 -13.71 -26.41 4.10
N ARG A 130 -14.51 -26.37 5.16
CA ARG A 130 -14.11 -26.69 6.54
C ARG A 130 -13.25 -27.95 6.67
N HIS A 131 -13.67 -29.04 6.04
CA HIS A 131 -13.00 -30.34 6.09
C HIS A 131 -12.11 -30.64 4.87
N THR A 132 -11.86 -29.62 4.02
CA THR A 132 -11.00 -29.74 2.84
C THR A 132 -9.53 -29.66 3.27
N PHE A 133 -8.69 -30.53 2.72
CA PHE A 133 -7.25 -30.50 2.94
C PHE A 133 -6.61 -29.27 2.28
N PHE A 134 -5.55 -28.74 2.88
CA PHE A 134 -4.85 -27.54 2.42
C PHE A 134 -4.35 -27.68 0.96
N GLU A 135 -3.79 -28.85 0.58
CA GLU A 135 -3.35 -29.12 -0.78
C GLU A 135 -4.46 -28.96 -1.86
N LYS A 136 -5.73 -29.23 -1.46
CA LYS A 136 -6.91 -29.17 -2.35
C LYS A 136 -7.57 -27.81 -2.43
N LEU A 137 -7.09 -26.83 -1.69
CA LEU A 137 -7.59 -25.45 -1.75
C LEU A 137 -7.03 -24.73 -2.98
N SER A 138 -7.87 -23.93 -3.63
CA SER A 138 -7.41 -22.98 -4.64
C SER A 138 -6.49 -21.92 -4.01
N GLY A 139 -5.69 -21.21 -4.82
CA GLY A 139 -4.82 -20.13 -4.34
C GLY A 139 -5.58 -19.09 -3.50
N GLY A 140 -6.76 -18.66 -3.97
CA GLY A 140 -7.60 -17.73 -3.22
C GLY A 140 -8.17 -18.28 -1.93
N GLN A 141 -8.49 -19.58 -1.88
CA GLN A 141 -8.93 -20.22 -0.65
C GLN A 141 -7.78 -20.34 0.36
N LYS A 142 -6.56 -20.62 -0.11
CA LYS A 142 -5.34 -20.59 0.73
C LYS A 142 -5.09 -19.20 1.30
N GLN A 143 -5.24 -18.17 0.46
CA GLN A 143 -5.09 -16.76 0.89
C GLN A 143 -6.15 -16.38 1.95
N ARG A 144 -7.42 -16.74 1.74
CA ARG A 144 -8.48 -16.51 2.73
C ARG A 144 -8.21 -17.24 4.04
N LEU A 145 -7.67 -18.46 3.98
CA LEU A 145 -7.26 -19.19 5.19
C LEU A 145 -6.10 -18.50 5.88
N ALA A 146 -5.06 -18.05 5.16
CA ALA A 146 -3.94 -17.30 5.73
C ALA A 146 -4.40 -16.04 6.49
N LEU A 147 -5.33 -15.28 5.88
CA LEU A 147 -5.94 -14.10 6.53
C LEU A 147 -6.80 -14.49 7.75
N ALA A 148 -7.53 -15.61 7.68
CA ALA A 148 -8.28 -16.11 8.83
C ALA A 148 -7.37 -16.49 9.99
N LEU A 149 -6.22 -17.12 9.69
CA LEU A 149 -5.20 -17.47 10.69
C LEU A 149 -4.56 -16.21 11.31
N ALA A 150 -4.31 -15.17 10.53
CA ALA A 150 -3.81 -13.90 11.03
C ALA A 150 -4.78 -13.16 11.97
N LEU A 151 -6.06 -13.55 11.98
CA LEU A 151 -7.08 -12.93 12.84
C LEU A 151 -7.55 -13.84 13.99
N VAL A 152 -6.97 -15.00 14.13
CA VAL A 152 -7.37 -15.99 15.14
C VAL A 152 -7.34 -15.41 16.56
N ASN A 153 -6.34 -14.60 16.88
CA ASN A 153 -6.13 -14.00 18.21
C ASN A 153 -6.89 -12.67 18.43
N GLU A 154 -7.80 -12.28 17.52
CA GLU A 154 -8.49 -10.98 17.57
C GLU A 154 -7.54 -9.80 17.77
N PRO A 155 -6.54 -9.64 16.89
CA PRO A 155 -5.42 -8.72 17.11
C PRO A 155 -5.84 -7.25 17.10
N GLU A 156 -5.06 -6.42 17.81
CA GLU A 156 -5.17 -4.95 17.76
C GLU A 156 -4.62 -4.39 16.44
N MET A 157 -3.63 -5.09 15.86
CA MET A 157 -2.97 -4.72 14.62
C MET A 157 -2.81 -5.93 13.69
N VAL A 158 -3.06 -5.73 12.40
CA VAL A 158 -2.87 -6.74 11.36
C VAL A 158 -1.73 -6.32 10.46
N LEU A 159 -0.77 -7.21 10.24
CA LEU A 159 0.37 -7.03 9.35
C LEU A 159 0.16 -7.91 8.12
N LEU A 160 0.26 -7.31 6.94
CA LEU A 160 -0.01 -7.97 5.66
C LEU A 160 1.19 -7.73 4.73
N ASP A 161 2.01 -8.77 4.52
CA ASP A 161 3.16 -8.66 3.61
C ASP A 161 2.74 -9.07 2.19
N GLU A 162 2.62 -8.07 1.30
CA GLU A 162 2.23 -8.20 -0.10
C GLU A 162 0.96 -9.05 -0.31
N PRO A 163 -0.19 -8.70 0.33
CA PRO A 163 -1.34 -9.59 0.47
C PRO A 163 -2.05 -9.97 -0.83
N THR A 164 -1.76 -9.28 -1.94
CA THR A 164 -2.46 -9.45 -3.22
C THR A 164 -1.59 -9.94 -4.36
N VAL A 165 -0.30 -10.16 -4.10
CA VAL A 165 0.65 -10.65 -5.10
C VAL A 165 0.22 -12.03 -5.61
N GLY A 166 0.21 -12.20 -6.94
CA GLY A 166 -0.16 -13.46 -7.58
C GLY A 166 -1.65 -13.80 -7.55
N LEU A 167 -2.51 -12.87 -7.09
CA LEU A 167 -3.96 -13.07 -7.08
C LEU A 167 -4.62 -12.55 -8.36
N ASP A 168 -5.68 -13.25 -8.77
CA ASP A 168 -6.54 -12.77 -9.84
C ASP A 168 -7.31 -11.49 -9.44
N PRO A 169 -7.85 -10.72 -10.40
CA PRO A 169 -8.52 -9.45 -10.11
C PRO A 169 -9.73 -9.56 -9.17
N GLN A 170 -10.43 -10.71 -9.15
CA GLN A 170 -11.57 -10.90 -8.27
C GLN A 170 -11.12 -11.09 -6.82
N LEU A 171 -10.14 -11.94 -6.60
CA LEU A 171 -9.57 -12.18 -5.27
C LEU A 171 -8.91 -10.91 -4.71
N ARG A 172 -8.23 -10.14 -5.55
CA ARG A 172 -7.66 -8.84 -5.14
C ARG A 172 -8.75 -7.91 -4.60
N ARG A 173 -9.89 -7.81 -5.29
CA ARG A 173 -11.04 -7.02 -4.81
C ARG A 173 -11.59 -7.51 -3.47
N ASP A 174 -11.64 -8.83 -3.27
CA ASP A 174 -12.10 -9.42 -1.99
C ASP A 174 -11.16 -9.04 -0.84
N ILE A 175 -9.84 -9.03 -1.07
CA ILE A 175 -8.83 -8.60 -0.08
C ILE A 175 -8.98 -7.10 0.21
N TYR A 176 -9.18 -6.26 -0.80
CA TYR A 176 -9.42 -4.83 -0.61
C TYR A 176 -10.65 -4.59 0.28
N ALA A 177 -11.76 -5.24 -0.03
CA ALA A 177 -12.97 -5.13 0.79
C ALA A 177 -12.74 -5.59 2.24
N LEU A 178 -11.89 -6.60 2.46
CA LEU A 178 -11.52 -7.05 3.80
C LEU A 178 -10.68 -6.01 4.55
N ILE A 179 -9.70 -5.38 3.90
CA ILE A 179 -8.87 -4.32 4.50
C ILE A 179 -9.74 -3.08 4.82
N GLU A 180 -10.64 -2.68 3.91
CA GLU A 180 -11.61 -1.61 4.12
C GLU A 180 -12.53 -1.92 5.33
N ARG A 181 -12.92 -3.17 5.50
CA ARG A 181 -13.68 -3.62 6.67
C ARG A 181 -12.86 -3.54 7.95
N PHE A 182 -11.58 -3.94 7.96
CA PHE A 182 -10.71 -3.79 9.13
C PHE A 182 -10.62 -2.32 9.56
N ARG A 183 -10.44 -1.42 8.59
CA ARG A 183 -10.46 0.03 8.83
C ARG A 183 -11.77 0.50 9.45
N SER A 184 -12.92 0.04 8.94
CA SER A 184 -14.23 0.41 9.47
C SER A 184 -14.49 -0.15 10.88
N GLU A 185 -13.87 -1.27 11.24
CA GLU A 185 -13.89 -1.86 12.59
C GLU A 185 -12.90 -1.15 13.54
N GLY A 186 -12.17 -0.12 13.09
CA GLY A 186 -11.16 0.61 13.88
C GLY A 186 -9.86 -0.15 14.13
N ARG A 187 -9.60 -1.23 13.38
CA ARG A 187 -8.35 -1.99 13.47
C ARG A 187 -7.23 -1.26 12.76
N THR A 188 -6.03 -1.37 13.31
CA THR A 188 -4.82 -0.86 12.66
C THR A 188 -4.30 -1.90 11.68
N VAL A 189 -3.93 -1.47 10.48
CA VAL A 189 -3.37 -2.35 9.45
C VAL A 189 -2.04 -1.76 8.97
N LEU A 190 -0.99 -2.58 8.94
CA LEU A 190 0.23 -2.30 8.20
C LEU A 190 0.27 -3.23 7.00
N LEU A 191 0.35 -2.69 5.81
CA LEU A 191 0.53 -3.50 4.60
C LEU A 191 1.80 -3.08 3.85
N THR A 192 2.48 -4.05 3.26
CA THR A 192 3.51 -3.79 2.28
C THR A 192 2.95 -4.02 0.89
N THR A 193 3.38 -3.22 -0.06
CA THR A 193 3.01 -3.39 -1.46
C THR A 193 4.04 -2.74 -2.39
N HIS A 194 4.11 -3.23 -3.61
CA HIS A 194 4.74 -2.56 -4.73
C HIS A 194 3.70 -2.05 -5.75
N TYR A 195 2.41 -2.27 -5.50
CA TYR A 195 1.31 -1.75 -6.33
C TYR A 195 0.85 -0.39 -5.83
N ILE A 196 1.08 0.63 -6.64
CA ILE A 196 0.72 2.02 -6.34
C ILE A 196 -0.77 2.19 -6.12
N GLU A 197 -1.59 1.55 -6.95
CA GLU A 197 -3.04 1.59 -6.84
C GLU A 197 -3.56 1.08 -5.47
N GLU A 198 -2.88 0.10 -4.88
CA GLU A 198 -3.22 -0.40 -3.55
C GLU A 198 -2.95 0.64 -2.47
N ALA A 199 -1.77 1.26 -2.54
CA ALA A 199 -1.38 2.30 -1.61
C ALA A 199 -2.34 3.50 -1.68
N GLU A 200 -2.69 3.95 -2.88
CA GLU A 200 -3.63 5.06 -3.09
C GLU A 200 -5.04 4.76 -2.62
N ARG A 201 -5.51 3.54 -2.85
CA ARG A 201 -6.88 3.12 -2.56
C ARG A 201 -7.10 2.79 -1.09
N LEU A 202 -6.17 2.07 -0.48
CA LEU A 202 -6.38 1.43 0.81
C LEU A 202 -5.79 2.21 1.97
N CYS A 203 -4.65 2.90 1.75
CA CYS A 203 -3.88 3.47 2.84
C CYS A 203 -4.33 4.88 3.20
N ASP A 204 -4.46 5.13 4.51
CA ASP A 204 -4.64 6.47 5.05
C ASP A 204 -3.34 7.27 4.96
N ARG A 205 -2.19 6.60 5.23
CA ARG A 205 -0.84 7.14 5.07
C ARG A 205 0.08 6.12 4.45
N VAL A 206 1.08 6.60 3.72
CA VAL A 206 2.05 5.78 3.01
C VAL A 206 3.45 6.27 3.31
N ALA A 207 4.34 5.33 3.65
CA ALA A 207 5.78 5.50 3.64
C ALA A 207 6.33 4.94 2.33
N ILE A 208 6.84 5.79 1.46
CA ILE A 208 7.50 5.39 0.22
C ILE A 208 8.96 5.06 0.56
N MET A 209 9.36 3.85 0.21
CA MET A 209 10.70 3.33 0.48
C MET A 209 11.46 3.06 -0.81
N ASP A 210 12.74 3.42 -0.82
CA ASP A 210 13.67 3.01 -1.86
C ASP A 210 15.04 2.71 -1.23
N ARG A 211 15.68 1.58 -1.63
CA ARG A 211 17.02 1.17 -1.20
C ARG A 211 17.26 1.27 0.31
N GLY A 212 16.27 0.85 1.09
CA GLY A 212 16.33 0.84 2.56
C GLY A 212 16.10 2.18 3.23
N GLN A 213 15.73 3.22 2.51
CA GLN A 213 15.49 4.57 3.03
C GLN A 213 14.04 5.00 2.85
N LEU A 214 13.58 5.88 3.74
CA LEU A 214 12.31 6.57 3.60
C LEU A 214 12.48 7.72 2.61
N VAL A 215 11.75 7.67 1.50
CA VAL A 215 11.76 8.69 0.45
C VAL A 215 10.70 9.76 0.73
N ALA A 216 9.50 9.32 1.09
CA ALA A 216 8.38 10.20 1.41
C ALA A 216 7.44 9.55 2.43
N LEU A 217 6.77 10.38 3.23
CA LEU A 217 5.76 9.97 4.22
C LEU A 217 4.62 10.97 4.26
N GLY A 218 3.39 10.50 4.14
CA GLY A 218 2.19 11.31 4.21
C GLY A 218 0.95 10.58 3.73
N THR A 219 -0.18 11.26 3.67
CA THR A 219 -1.35 10.73 2.97
C THR A 219 -1.08 10.68 1.46
N PRO A 220 -1.65 9.74 0.70
CA PRO A 220 -1.49 9.71 -0.75
C PRO A 220 -1.77 11.06 -1.41
N ARG A 221 -2.83 11.73 -0.99
CA ARG A 221 -3.22 13.05 -1.49
C ARG A 221 -2.19 14.14 -1.20
N GLU A 222 -1.64 14.19 0.02
CA GLU A 222 -0.59 15.15 0.38
C GLU A 222 0.67 14.94 -0.45
N LEU A 223 1.11 13.68 -0.61
CA LEU A 223 2.30 13.33 -1.38
C LEU A 223 2.14 13.74 -2.85
N ILE A 224 1.00 13.41 -3.46
CA ILE A 224 0.68 13.78 -4.84
C ILE A 224 0.61 15.32 -4.99
N THR A 225 0.03 16.02 -4.01
CA THR A 225 -0.08 17.49 -4.09
C THR A 225 1.28 18.16 -3.94
N ARG A 226 2.15 17.65 -3.07
CA ARG A 226 3.51 18.20 -2.83
C ARG A 226 4.44 18.02 -4.02
N SER A 227 4.25 16.97 -4.83
CA SER A 227 5.07 16.75 -6.02
C SER A 227 4.93 17.85 -7.08
N GLY A 228 3.87 18.67 -6.99
CA GLY A 228 3.70 19.82 -7.91
C GLY A 228 3.59 19.44 -9.39
N GLN A 229 3.48 18.17 -9.70
CA GLN A 229 3.58 17.63 -11.06
C GLN A 229 2.45 18.05 -12.00
N GLY A 230 1.37 18.67 -11.49
CA GLY A 230 0.23 19.05 -12.31
C GLY A 230 -0.50 17.84 -12.94
N THR A 231 -1.65 18.11 -13.51
CA THR A 231 -2.41 17.10 -14.26
C THR A 231 -1.81 16.93 -15.66
N ARG A 232 -1.62 15.71 -16.12
CA ARG A 232 -1.19 15.43 -17.49
C ARG A 232 -2.40 15.44 -18.40
N LEU A 233 -2.30 16.21 -19.50
CA LEU A 233 -3.27 16.24 -20.57
C LEU A 233 -2.59 15.68 -21.82
N GLU A 234 -3.09 14.58 -22.34
CA GLU A 234 -2.70 14.04 -23.65
C GLU A 234 -3.76 14.47 -24.66
N LEU A 235 -3.33 15.14 -25.71
CA LEU A 235 -4.20 15.72 -26.72
C LEU A 235 -3.86 15.17 -28.10
N ARG A 236 -4.89 14.87 -28.89
CA ARG A 236 -4.76 14.70 -30.35
C ARG A 236 -5.58 15.76 -31.03
N LEU A 237 -4.94 16.50 -31.92
CA LEU A 237 -5.53 17.63 -32.65
C LEU A 237 -5.72 17.28 -34.10
N ALA A 238 -6.77 17.83 -34.73
CA ALA A 238 -7.03 17.62 -36.15
C ALA A 238 -5.98 18.26 -37.07
N LYS A 239 -5.44 19.42 -36.66
CA LYS A 239 -4.33 20.10 -37.34
C LYS A 239 -3.14 20.22 -36.38
N PRO A 240 -1.90 20.05 -36.84
CA PRO A 240 -0.73 20.19 -35.99
C PRO A 240 -0.59 21.63 -35.48
N VAL A 241 -0.13 21.78 -34.24
CA VAL A 241 0.10 23.08 -33.59
C VAL A 241 1.52 23.13 -33.07
N GLY A 242 2.21 24.23 -33.26
CA GLY A 242 3.57 24.40 -32.74
C GLY A 242 3.59 24.42 -31.21
N LEU A 243 4.55 23.70 -30.57
CA LEU A 243 4.67 23.56 -29.13
C LEU A 243 4.73 24.90 -28.38
N GLU A 244 5.40 25.90 -28.97
CA GLU A 244 5.51 27.24 -28.35
C GLU A 244 4.14 27.94 -28.21
N ARG A 245 3.17 27.61 -29.06
CA ARG A 245 1.81 28.12 -28.94
C ARG A 245 1.02 27.43 -27.83
N LEU A 246 1.31 26.17 -27.57
CA LEU A 246 0.70 25.41 -26.45
C LEU A 246 1.29 25.80 -25.11
N LYS A 247 2.59 26.15 -25.05
CA LYS A 247 3.25 26.57 -23.80
C LYS A 247 2.70 27.87 -23.23
N VAL A 248 2.17 28.76 -24.06
CA VAL A 248 1.62 30.05 -23.61
C VAL A 248 0.16 29.97 -23.15
N ILE A 249 -0.46 28.79 -23.27
CA ILE A 249 -1.83 28.58 -22.77
C ILE A 249 -1.82 28.66 -21.24
N ASP A 250 -2.77 29.39 -20.68
CA ASP A 250 -2.86 29.62 -19.24
C ASP A 250 -2.96 28.30 -18.45
N GLY A 251 -2.10 28.18 -17.45
CA GLY A 251 -1.99 27.00 -16.60
C GLY A 251 -1.17 25.82 -17.17
N VAL A 252 -0.59 25.96 -18.38
CA VAL A 252 0.39 25.00 -18.90
C VAL A 252 1.74 25.24 -18.23
N ILE A 253 2.27 24.19 -17.57
CA ILE A 253 3.58 24.21 -16.91
C ILE A 253 4.66 23.79 -17.90
N ASP A 254 4.37 22.75 -18.69
CA ASP A 254 5.29 22.16 -19.66
C ASP A 254 4.51 21.44 -20.75
N CYS A 255 5.09 21.32 -21.96
CA CYS A 255 4.52 20.52 -23.02
C CYS A 255 5.60 19.93 -23.93
N HIS A 256 5.31 18.76 -24.48
CA HIS A 256 6.10 18.08 -25.49
C HIS A 256 5.20 17.34 -26.47
N GLU A 257 5.76 16.95 -27.61
CA GLU A 257 5.07 16.13 -28.62
C GLU A 257 5.76 14.78 -28.74
N ALA A 258 4.97 13.71 -28.78
CA ALA A 258 5.45 12.37 -29.05
C ALA A 258 4.35 11.56 -29.77
N GLU A 259 4.74 10.79 -30.77
CA GLU A 259 3.86 9.87 -31.51
C GLU A 259 2.59 10.53 -32.08
N GLY A 260 2.69 11.82 -32.47
CA GLY A 260 1.57 12.58 -33.02
C GLY A 260 0.51 12.98 -31.98
N ALA A 261 0.83 12.92 -30.69
CA ALA A 261 0.05 13.46 -29.59
C ALA A 261 0.84 14.56 -28.86
N TYR A 262 0.11 15.50 -28.26
CA TYR A 262 0.69 16.54 -27.41
C TYR A 262 0.46 16.19 -25.95
N PHE A 263 1.50 16.28 -25.16
CA PHE A 263 1.47 16.02 -23.72
C PHE A 263 1.72 17.32 -22.98
N LEU A 264 0.71 17.79 -22.24
CA LEU A 264 0.78 19.02 -21.46
C LEU A 264 0.74 18.67 -19.96
N ARG A 265 1.50 19.40 -19.15
CA ARG A 265 1.30 19.46 -17.69
C ARG A 265 0.53 20.72 -17.33
N ALA A 266 -0.57 20.55 -16.61
CA ALA A 266 -1.56 21.59 -16.35
C ALA A 266 -1.78 21.82 -14.83
N GLN A 267 -1.74 23.08 -14.40
CA GLN A 267 -2.05 23.46 -13.02
C GLN A 267 -2.55 24.92 -12.94
N PRO A 268 -3.82 25.14 -12.52
CA PRO A 268 -4.84 24.12 -12.23
C PRO A 268 -5.48 23.60 -13.54
N PRO A 269 -5.81 22.31 -13.63
CA PRO A 269 -6.23 21.66 -14.88
C PRO A 269 -7.52 22.26 -15.48
N ALA A 270 -8.46 22.68 -14.65
CA ALA A 270 -9.71 23.28 -15.11
C ALA A 270 -9.49 24.60 -15.91
N VAL A 271 -8.56 25.44 -15.46
CA VAL A 271 -8.19 26.67 -16.14
C VAL A 271 -7.54 26.35 -17.47
N THR A 272 -6.58 25.42 -17.45
CA THR A 272 -5.85 25.01 -18.66
C THR A 272 -6.76 24.40 -19.72
N ILE A 273 -7.70 23.53 -19.32
CA ILE A 273 -8.66 22.91 -20.24
C ILE A 273 -9.56 23.98 -20.85
N ALA A 274 -10.08 24.94 -20.06
CA ALA A 274 -10.90 26.02 -20.58
C ALA A 274 -10.14 26.97 -21.53
N ALA A 275 -8.86 27.24 -21.21
CA ALA A 275 -8.00 28.04 -22.06
C ALA A 275 -7.65 27.31 -23.38
N LEU A 276 -7.38 25.99 -23.29
CA LEU A 276 -7.12 25.14 -24.44
C LEU A 276 -8.32 25.12 -25.44
N VAL A 277 -9.53 24.92 -24.91
CA VAL A 277 -10.74 24.93 -25.75
C VAL A 277 -10.87 26.25 -26.52
N ARG A 278 -10.74 27.41 -25.84
CA ARG A 278 -10.79 28.73 -26.46
C ARG A 278 -9.68 28.92 -27.50
N PHE A 279 -8.47 28.43 -27.22
CA PHE A 279 -7.34 28.49 -28.14
C PHE A 279 -7.66 27.71 -29.44
N LEU A 280 -8.21 26.48 -29.30
CA LEU A 280 -8.55 25.66 -30.47
C LEU A 280 -9.70 26.24 -31.29
N GLU A 281 -10.73 26.83 -30.65
CA GLU A 281 -11.80 27.56 -31.34
C GLU A 281 -11.25 28.74 -32.13
N ALA A 282 -10.36 29.54 -31.56
CA ALA A 282 -9.73 30.69 -32.23
C ALA A 282 -8.82 30.30 -33.40
N ASP A 283 -8.25 29.10 -33.37
CA ASP A 283 -7.34 28.55 -34.38
C ASP A 283 -8.07 27.72 -35.46
N ASP A 284 -9.40 27.67 -35.44
CA ASP A 284 -10.22 26.80 -36.30
C ASP A 284 -9.68 25.34 -36.32
N ASN A 285 -9.31 24.83 -35.15
CA ASN A 285 -8.77 23.50 -34.95
C ASN A 285 -9.70 22.67 -34.06
N ALA A 286 -9.72 21.37 -34.26
CA ALA A 286 -10.57 20.47 -33.49
C ALA A 286 -9.74 19.57 -32.57
N LEU A 287 -10.26 19.37 -31.35
CA LEU A 287 -9.78 18.36 -30.45
C LEU A 287 -10.32 16.99 -30.86
N VAL A 288 -9.44 16.09 -31.29
CA VAL A 288 -9.80 14.72 -31.71
C VAL A 288 -9.92 13.80 -30.54
N ASP A 289 -8.99 13.92 -29.58
CA ASP A 289 -8.98 13.11 -28.36
C ASP A 289 -8.35 13.91 -27.22
N LEU A 290 -8.85 13.67 -25.99
CA LEU A 290 -8.33 14.23 -24.75
C LEU A 290 -8.32 13.16 -23.65
N HIS A 291 -7.13 12.77 -23.24
CA HIS A 291 -6.95 11.94 -22.07
C HIS A 291 -6.38 12.77 -20.91
N ILE A 292 -7.03 12.67 -19.74
CA ILE A 292 -6.65 13.41 -18.53
C ILE A 292 -6.13 12.40 -17.51
N ALA A 293 -4.82 12.42 -17.28
CA ALA A 293 -4.16 11.60 -16.28
C ALA A 293 -3.86 12.46 -15.05
N ARG A 294 -4.49 12.13 -13.93
CA ARG A 294 -4.18 12.77 -12.64
C ARG A 294 -2.81 12.32 -12.16
N PRO A 295 -2.05 13.19 -11.48
CA PRO A 295 -0.82 12.78 -10.81
C PRO A 295 -1.10 11.63 -9.83
N SER A 296 -0.18 10.72 -9.72
CA SER A 296 -0.25 9.52 -8.89
C SER A 296 0.96 9.42 -7.95
N LEU A 297 0.94 8.48 -7.02
CA LEU A 297 2.13 8.15 -6.22
C LEU A 297 3.29 7.62 -7.09
N GLU A 298 3.02 7.12 -8.32
CA GLU A 298 4.09 6.78 -9.26
C GLU A 298 4.89 8.02 -9.67
N ASP A 299 4.20 9.11 -9.96
CA ASP A 299 4.84 10.37 -10.31
C ASP A 299 5.69 10.91 -9.17
N VAL A 300 5.19 10.78 -7.92
CA VAL A 300 5.96 11.12 -6.70
C VAL A 300 7.22 10.26 -6.59
N PHE A 301 7.09 8.94 -6.79
CA PHE A 301 8.22 8.03 -6.72
C PHE A 301 9.27 8.35 -7.78
N VAL A 302 8.86 8.58 -9.03
CA VAL A 302 9.75 8.93 -10.15
C VAL A 302 10.49 10.24 -9.87
N GLU A 303 9.79 11.26 -9.36
CA GLU A 303 10.40 12.54 -9.02
C GLU A 303 11.48 12.40 -7.94
N MET A 304 11.18 11.66 -6.89
CA MET A 304 12.06 11.51 -5.74
C MET A 304 13.25 10.58 -6.00
N THR A 305 13.11 9.59 -6.88
CA THR A 305 14.11 8.53 -7.10
C THR A 305 14.79 8.57 -8.47
N GLY A 306 14.22 9.32 -9.42
CA GLY A 306 14.68 9.40 -10.81
C GLY A 306 14.38 8.15 -11.66
N ARG A 307 13.59 7.18 -11.14
CA ARG A 307 13.27 5.94 -11.84
C ARG A 307 11.82 5.50 -11.59
N ARG A 308 11.26 4.70 -12.51
CA ARG A 308 9.93 4.10 -12.30
C ARG A 308 10.02 2.94 -11.31
N MET A 309 8.91 2.68 -10.61
CA MET A 309 8.75 1.45 -9.85
C MET A 309 8.55 0.29 -10.84
N GLU A 310 9.51 -0.65 -10.86
CA GLU A 310 9.34 -1.90 -11.60
C GLU A 310 8.33 -2.77 -10.84
N ALA A 311 7.31 -3.24 -11.58
CA ALA A 311 6.24 -4.09 -11.07
C ALA A 311 6.71 -5.55 -10.91
#